data_1b3b4efa42f0681da663292e745dca2c
#
_entry.id   1b3b4efa42f0681da663292e745dca2c
#
_cell.length_a   1.000
_cell.length_b   1.000
_cell.length_c   1.000
_cell.angle_alpha   90.00
_cell.angle_beta   90.00
_cell.angle_gamma   90.00
#
_symmetry.space_group_name_H-M   'P 1'
#
loop_
_entity.id
_entity.type
_entity.pdbx_description
1 polymer ?
#
loop_
_entity_poly.entity_id
_entity_poly.type
_entity_poly.pdbx_seq_one_letter_code
_entity_poly.pdbx_strand_id
1 'polypeptide(L)'
;MMEKDAKIYVAGHRGMVGSAIVRALEKAGYHNIVTRTHKELNLCRQQDVEDFFAAEKPDYVFLAAAKVGGIVANQEALADFMYDNMTLEMNVIHSAWQNQCKKLLFLGSSCIYPRMAPQPMPESCLLTSELEKTNEAYALAKISGLKYCEFLNRQYGTDYISAMPTNLYGPNDNYHPTHSHVLPAVSYTHLTLPTNS
;
A
#
# COMPACT_ATOMS: atom_id res chain seq x y z
N MET A 1 -7.51 11.07 18.20
CA MET A 1 -6.06 11.34 17.98
C MET A 1 -5.31 10.15 18.55
N MET A 2 -4.25 9.64 17.90
CA MET A 2 -3.46 8.53 18.44
C MET A 2 -2.72 8.97 19.71
N GLU A 3 -2.58 8.07 20.68
CA GLU A 3 -1.80 8.27 21.89
C GLU A 3 -0.30 8.37 21.53
N LYS A 4 0.48 9.23 22.22
CA LYS A 4 1.88 9.49 21.86
C LYS A 4 2.82 8.31 22.11
N ASP A 5 2.48 7.46 23.03
CA ASP A 5 3.19 6.24 23.41
C ASP A 5 2.70 4.98 22.68
N ALA A 6 1.65 5.12 21.88
CA ALA A 6 1.09 4.01 21.11
C ALA A 6 2.12 3.36 20.20
N LYS A 7 2.07 2.04 20.11
CA LYS A 7 2.91 1.28 19.20
C LYS A 7 2.34 1.32 17.78
N ILE A 8 3.12 1.84 16.85
CA ILE A 8 2.72 2.06 15.46
C ILE A 8 3.56 1.21 14.54
N TYR A 9 2.94 0.31 13.79
CA TYR A 9 3.62 -0.46 12.76
C TYR A 9 3.45 0.19 11.38
N VAL A 10 4.58 0.43 10.68
CA VAL A 10 4.58 0.94 9.31
C VAL A 10 5.14 -0.14 8.38
N ALA A 11 4.26 -0.87 7.73
CA ALA A 11 4.62 -1.83 6.69
C ALA A 11 5.02 -1.11 5.41
N GLY A 12 6.20 -1.44 4.84
CA GLY A 12 6.73 -0.77 3.64
C GLY A 12 7.47 0.55 3.93
N HIS A 13 8.03 0.72 5.12
CA HIS A 13 8.72 1.93 5.61
C HIS A 13 9.87 2.43 4.73
N ARG A 14 10.45 1.59 3.85
CA ARG A 14 11.55 1.98 2.93
C ARG A 14 11.05 2.55 1.61
N GLY A 15 9.79 2.31 1.25
CA GLY A 15 9.19 2.87 0.04
C GLY A 15 8.89 4.37 0.18
N MET A 16 8.57 5.01 -0.93
CA MET A 16 8.27 6.44 -0.99
C MET A 16 7.22 6.86 0.05
N VAL A 17 6.06 6.23 0.04
CA VAL A 17 4.94 6.58 0.94
C VAL A 17 5.23 6.16 2.37
N GLY A 18 5.71 4.93 2.59
CA GLY A 18 6.00 4.44 3.94
C GLY A 18 7.06 5.27 4.65
N SER A 19 8.13 5.67 3.96
CA SER A 19 9.16 6.54 4.54
C SER A 19 8.64 7.95 4.84
N ALA A 20 7.72 8.47 4.02
CA ALA A 20 7.07 9.76 4.29
C ALA A 20 6.17 9.68 5.54
N ILE A 21 5.44 8.58 5.72
CA ILE A 21 4.63 8.33 6.91
C ILE A 21 5.53 8.29 8.16
N VAL A 22 6.65 7.55 8.13
CA VAL A 22 7.59 7.49 9.27
C VAL A 22 8.08 8.89 9.63
N ARG A 23 8.58 9.66 8.66
CA ARG A 23 9.02 11.04 8.91
C ARG A 23 7.92 11.95 9.49
N ALA A 24 6.69 11.78 9.01
CA ALA A 24 5.55 12.56 9.51
C ALA A 24 5.18 12.18 10.95
N LEU A 25 5.22 10.89 11.29
CA LEU A 25 5.00 10.40 12.64
C LEU A 25 6.06 10.89 13.62
N GLU A 26 7.34 10.78 13.25
CA GLU A 26 8.48 11.29 14.05
C GLU A 26 8.36 12.80 14.29
N LYS A 27 8.10 13.57 13.22
CA LYS A 27 7.87 15.02 13.33
C LYS A 27 6.68 15.37 14.22
N ALA A 28 5.66 14.52 14.23
CA ALA A 28 4.50 14.68 15.12
C ALA A 28 4.76 14.20 16.55
N GLY A 29 5.97 13.72 16.88
CA GLY A 29 6.37 13.30 18.22
C GLY A 29 5.90 11.90 18.61
N TYR A 30 5.70 11.00 17.64
CA TYR A 30 5.54 9.58 17.89
C TYR A 30 6.89 8.89 17.81
N HIS A 31 7.27 8.12 18.83
CA HIS A 31 8.60 7.50 18.94
C HIS A 31 8.57 5.97 19.00
N ASN A 32 7.40 5.38 19.27
CA ASN A 32 7.23 3.93 19.35
C ASN A 32 6.81 3.38 17.97
N ILE A 33 7.67 3.59 16.96
CA ILE A 33 7.44 3.18 15.58
C ILE A 33 8.17 1.88 15.30
N VAL A 34 7.43 0.84 14.96
CA VAL A 34 7.97 -0.48 14.57
C VAL A 34 8.01 -0.58 13.06
N THR A 35 9.13 -1.03 12.53
CA THR A 35 9.33 -1.29 11.10
C THR A 35 10.06 -2.61 10.91
N ARG A 36 9.84 -3.28 9.76
CA ARG A 36 10.57 -4.49 9.37
C ARG A 36 10.88 -4.42 7.86
N THR A 37 12.07 -4.80 7.51
CA THR A 37 12.43 -4.98 6.10
C THR A 37 11.84 -6.28 5.58
N HIS A 38 11.76 -6.45 4.26
CA HIS A 38 11.30 -7.70 3.65
C HIS A 38 12.13 -8.93 4.07
N LYS A 39 13.42 -8.74 4.37
CA LYS A 39 14.29 -9.84 4.83
C LYS A 39 13.98 -10.25 6.28
N GLU A 40 13.54 -9.31 7.11
CA GLU A 40 13.19 -9.56 8.52
C GLU A 40 11.76 -10.08 8.67
N LEU A 41 10.85 -9.63 7.79
CA LEU A 41 9.45 -10.03 7.79
C LEU A 41 8.93 -10.09 6.35
N ASN A 42 8.75 -11.29 5.83
CA ASN A 42 8.11 -11.50 4.54
C ASN A 42 6.58 -11.52 4.71
N LEU A 43 5.92 -10.44 4.32
CA LEU A 43 4.47 -10.28 4.48
C LEU A 43 3.64 -11.29 3.69
N CYS A 44 4.22 -11.97 2.70
CA CYS A 44 3.56 -13.06 1.98
C CYS A 44 3.59 -14.39 2.74
N ARG A 45 4.33 -14.48 3.85
CA ARG A 45 4.34 -15.67 4.72
C ARG A 45 3.40 -15.46 5.90
N GLN A 46 2.26 -16.12 5.85
CA GLN A 46 1.20 -15.95 6.84
C GLN A 46 1.71 -16.15 8.28
N GLN A 47 2.41 -17.27 8.55
CA GLN A 47 2.89 -17.57 9.89
C GLN A 47 3.85 -16.50 10.43
N ASP A 48 4.78 -16.02 9.59
CA ASP A 48 5.74 -14.98 10.00
C ASP A 48 5.00 -13.69 10.41
N VAL A 49 3.90 -13.34 9.70
CA VAL A 49 3.08 -12.16 10.01
C VAL A 49 2.27 -12.36 11.28
N GLU A 50 1.65 -13.53 11.46
CA GLU A 50 0.91 -13.87 12.67
C GLU A 50 1.82 -13.82 13.91
N ASP A 51 3.01 -14.42 13.84
CA ASP A 51 3.98 -14.43 14.94
C ASP A 51 4.47 -13.00 15.26
N PHE A 52 4.71 -12.19 14.23
CA PHE A 52 5.09 -10.79 14.40
C PHE A 52 4.00 -9.98 15.11
N PHE A 53 2.75 -10.09 14.67
CA PHE A 53 1.64 -9.37 15.28
C PHE A 53 1.35 -9.84 16.71
N ALA A 54 1.46 -11.14 16.97
CA ALA A 54 1.30 -11.70 18.32
C ALA A 54 2.38 -11.20 19.29
N ALA A 55 3.62 -11.03 18.81
CA ALA A 55 4.73 -10.53 19.61
C ALA A 55 4.70 -9.02 19.82
N GLU A 56 4.50 -8.26 18.73
CA GLU A 56 4.58 -6.79 18.74
C GLU A 56 3.30 -6.12 19.21
N LYS A 57 2.13 -6.67 18.89
CA LYS A 57 0.80 -6.13 19.24
C LYS A 57 0.68 -4.62 18.94
N PRO A 58 0.83 -4.18 17.69
CA PRO A 58 0.74 -2.76 17.38
C PRO A 58 -0.67 -2.22 17.61
N ASP A 59 -0.77 -1.03 18.21
CA ASP A 59 -2.04 -0.31 18.38
C ASP A 59 -2.57 0.23 17.05
N TYR A 60 -1.65 0.70 16.18
CA TYR A 60 -1.95 1.30 14.88
C TYR A 60 -1.09 0.69 13.79
N VAL A 61 -1.68 0.50 12.61
CA VAL A 61 -0.99 -0.04 11.44
C VAL A 61 -1.16 0.88 10.24
N PHE A 62 -0.05 1.20 9.58
CA PHE A 62 -0.02 1.82 8.27
C PHE A 62 0.46 0.78 7.25
N LEU A 63 -0.43 0.28 6.41
CA LEU A 63 -0.11 -0.71 5.38
C LEU A 63 0.23 0.01 4.07
N ALA A 64 1.49 0.41 3.95
CA ALA A 64 2.06 1.03 2.74
C ALA A 64 2.90 0.05 1.90
N ALA A 65 3.04 -1.20 2.36
CA ALA A 65 3.71 -2.24 1.59
C ALA A 65 2.83 -2.71 0.43
N ALA A 66 3.42 -2.79 -0.75
CA ALA A 66 2.81 -3.37 -1.94
C ALA A 66 3.91 -3.74 -2.94
N LYS A 67 3.66 -4.72 -3.79
CA LYS A 67 4.40 -4.91 -5.03
C LYS A 67 3.84 -3.94 -6.06
N VAL A 68 4.63 -2.95 -6.43
CA VAL A 68 4.23 -1.89 -7.37
C VAL A 68 5.16 -1.86 -8.58
N GLY A 69 4.65 -1.37 -9.70
CA GLY A 69 5.44 -1.23 -10.92
C GLY A 69 4.69 -0.42 -11.97
N GLY A 70 5.42 0.03 -12.99
CA GLY A 70 4.82 0.69 -14.16
C GLY A 70 3.95 -0.27 -15.00
N ILE A 71 3.38 0.24 -16.07
CA ILE A 71 2.45 -0.50 -16.95
C ILE A 71 3.10 -1.78 -17.49
N VAL A 72 4.35 -1.71 -17.95
CA VAL A 72 5.07 -2.87 -18.50
C VAL A 72 5.22 -3.97 -17.45
N ALA A 73 5.71 -3.64 -16.27
CA ALA A 73 5.86 -4.61 -15.18
C ALA A 73 4.54 -5.27 -14.79
N ASN A 74 3.44 -4.50 -14.75
CA ASN A 74 2.12 -5.05 -14.47
C ASN A 74 1.65 -6.03 -15.56
N GLN A 75 1.89 -5.72 -16.84
CA GLN A 75 1.48 -6.58 -17.95
C GLN A 75 2.29 -7.89 -18.05
N GLU A 76 3.58 -7.83 -17.69
CA GLU A 76 4.48 -9.01 -17.76
C GLU A 76 4.31 -9.98 -16.59
N ALA A 77 3.78 -9.53 -15.44
CA ALA A 77 3.73 -10.33 -14.21
C ALA A 77 2.35 -10.26 -13.51
N LEU A 78 1.25 -10.32 -14.28
CA LEU A 78 -0.12 -10.19 -13.78
C LEU A 78 -0.42 -11.10 -12.57
N ALA A 79 -0.09 -12.39 -12.70
CA ALA A 79 -0.35 -13.37 -11.65
C ALA A 79 0.45 -13.06 -10.36
N ASP A 80 1.72 -12.68 -10.52
CA ASP A 80 2.58 -12.33 -9.38
C ASP A 80 2.11 -11.05 -8.69
N PHE A 81 1.70 -10.03 -9.46
CA PHE A 81 1.15 -8.79 -8.87
C PHE A 81 -0.13 -9.05 -8.08
N MET A 82 -1.02 -9.89 -8.61
CA MET A 82 -2.23 -10.27 -7.90
C MET A 82 -1.91 -11.08 -6.64
N TYR A 83 -1.14 -12.16 -6.79
CA TYR A 83 -0.84 -13.08 -5.69
C TYR A 83 -0.10 -12.40 -4.55
N ASP A 84 1.01 -11.70 -4.85
CA ASP A 84 1.85 -11.08 -3.81
C ASP A 84 1.07 -9.99 -3.07
N ASN A 85 0.37 -9.09 -3.78
CA ASN A 85 -0.39 -8.03 -3.13
C ASN A 85 -1.56 -8.59 -2.31
N MET A 86 -2.34 -9.50 -2.89
CA MET A 86 -3.47 -10.10 -2.19
C MET A 86 -3.02 -10.82 -0.91
N THR A 87 -1.95 -11.61 -1.01
CA THR A 87 -1.43 -12.38 0.11
C THR A 87 -0.91 -11.47 1.23
N LEU A 88 -0.07 -10.50 0.91
CA LEU A 88 0.48 -9.60 1.92
C LEU A 88 -0.60 -8.75 2.60
N GLU A 89 -1.58 -8.27 1.83
CA GLU A 89 -2.69 -7.46 2.35
C GLU A 89 -3.59 -8.27 3.28
N MET A 90 -4.00 -9.46 2.85
CA MET A 90 -4.81 -10.35 3.68
C MET A 90 -4.10 -10.73 4.98
N ASN A 91 -2.83 -11.11 4.91
CA ASN A 91 -2.05 -11.48 6.10
C ASN A 91 -1.97 -10.34 7.10
N VAL A 92 -1.63 -9.13 6.65
CA VAL A 92 -1.46 -7.96 7.54
C VAL A 92 -2.80 -7.51 8.13
N ILE A 93 -3.85 -7.37 7.29
CA ILE A 93 -5.16 -6.90 7.74
C ILE A 93 -5.78 -7.92 8.72
N HIS A 94 -5.68 -9.21 8.40
CA HIS A 94 -6.21 -10.26 9.25
C HIS A 94 -5.49 -10.35 10.60
N SER A 95 -4.16 -10.34 10.59
CA SER A 95 -3.36 -10.37 11.83
C SER A 95 -3.57 -9.13 12.69
N ALA A 96 -3.75 -7.96 12.07
CA ALA A 96 -4.11 -6.74 12.80
C ALA A 96 -5.44 -6.89 13.53
N TRP A 97 -6.45 -7.46 12.87
CA TRP A 97 -7.75 -7.74 13.49
C TRP A 97 -7.65 -8.78 14.61
N GLN A 98 -7.00 -9.90 14.38
CA GLN A 98 -6.82 -10.94 15.40
C GLN A 98 -6.13 -10.43 16.67
N ASN A 99 -5.19 -9.49 16.52
CA ASN A 99 -4.44 -8.90 17.62
C ASN A 99 -5.04 -7.56 18.12
N GLN A 100 -6.30 -7.28 17.80
CA GLN A 100 -7.07 -6.15 18.32
C GLN A 100 -6.44 -4.77 18.04
N CYS A 101 -5.79 -4.63 16.88
CA CYS A 101 -5.29 -3.34 16.42
C CYS A 101 -6.43 -2.31 16.40
N LYS A 102 -6.24 -1.17 17.07
CA LYS A 102 -7.26 -0.12 17.23
C LYS A 102 -7.67 0.50 15.90
N LYS A 103 -6.70 0.72 15.02
CA LYS A 103 -6.94 1.33 13.71
C LYS A 103 -5.89 0.90 12.69
N LEU A 104 -6.33 0.66 11.47
CA LEU A 104 -5.46 0.36 10.34
C LEU A 104 -5.78 1.33 9.19
N LEU A 105 -4.72 1.91 8.60
CA LEU A 105 -4.79 2.61 7.33
C LEU A 105 -4.26 1.70 6.22
N PHE A 106 -5.15 1.31 5.32
CA PHE A 106 -4.83 0.59 4.10
C PHE A 106 -4.62 1.57 2.93
N LEU A 107 -3.49 1.45 2.24
CA LEU A 107 -3.26 2.21 1.02
C LEU A 107 -3.75 1.42 -0.19
N GLY A 108 -4.90 1.83 -0.69
CA GLY A 108 -5.45 1.39 -1.97
C GLY A 108 -4.74 2.07 -3.15
N SER A 109 -5.48 2.28 -4.22
CA SER A 109 -5.00 2.98 -5.42
C SER A 109 -6.18 3.49 -6.21
N SER A 110 -6.02 4.58 -6.95
CA SER A 110 -7.06 5.07 -7.88
C SER A 110 -7.37 4.12 -9.04
N CYS A 111 -6.48 3.14 -9.32
CA CYS A 111 -6.71 2.12 -10.36
C CYS A 111 -7.86 1.14 -10.05
N ILE A 112 -8.40 1.16 -8.82
CA ILE A 112 -9.56 0.34 -8.44
C ILE A 112 -10.87 0.80 -9.07
N TYR A 113 -10.90 2.04 -9.55
CA TYR A 113 -12.08 2.58 -10.19
C TYR A 113 -12.21 2.12 -11.64
N PRO A 114 -13.46 2.04 -12.17
CA PRO A 114 -13.67 1.66 -13.56
C PRO A 114 -12.89 2.52 -14.53
N ARG A 115 -12.41 1.91 -15.63
CA ARG A 115 -11.69 2.61 -16.69
C ARG A 115 -12.40 3.87 -17.19
N MET A 116 -13.72 3.78 -17.35
CA MET A 116 -14.57 4.86 -17.85
C MET A 116 -15.37 5.54 -16.73
N ALA A 117 -14.83 5.59 -15.51
CA ALA A 117 -15.48 6.28 -14.42
C ALA A 117 -15.69 7.79 -14.72
N PRO A 118 -16.80 8.37 -14.25
CA PRO A 118 -17.04 9.81 -14.42
C PRO A 118 -15.97 10.63 -13.70
N GLN A 119 -15.76 11.86 -14.17
CA GLN A 119 -14.81 12.80 -13.56
C GLN A 119 -15.55 14.01 -12.99
N PRO A 120 -15.33 14.32 -11.69
CA PRO A 120 -14.51 13.62 -10.68
C PRO A 120 -15.10 12.24 -10.33
N MET A 121 -14.22 11.28 -10.02
CA MET A 121 -14.63 9.90 -9.69
C MET A 121 -15.28 9.83 -8.30
N PRO A 122 -16.58 9.50 -8.18
CA PRO A 122 -17.19 9.25 -6.89
C PRO A 122 -16.87 7.83 -6.39
N GLU A 123 -16.77 7.65 -5.06
CA GLU A 123 -16.51 6.34 -4.46
C GLU A 123 -17.57 5.29 -4.86
N SER A 124 -18.80 5.72 -5.10
CA SER A 124 -19.92 4.85 -5.50
C SER A 124 -19.75 4.18 -6.85
N CYS A 125 -18.80 4.61 -7.68
CA CYS A 125 -18.53 3.95 -8.97
C CYS A 125 -17.63 2.71 -8.85
N LEU A 126 -17.13 2.39 -7.65
CA LEU A 126 -16.36 1.18 -7.42
C LEU A 126 -17.17 -0.07 -7.82
N LEU A 127 -16.56 -0.95 -8.62
CA LEU A 127 -17.18 -2.21 -9.11
C LEU A 127 -18.44 -2.04 -9.98
N THR A 128 -18.65 -0.88 -10.58
CA THR A 128 -19.81 -0.67 -11.45
C THR A 128 -19.56 -0.97 -12.93
N SER A 129 -18.30 -1.10 -13.33
CA SER A 129 -17.90 -1.40 -14.70
C SER A 129 -16.49 -1.98 -14.75
N GLU A 130 -15.98 -2.28 -15.94
CA GLU A 130 -14.68 -2.89 -16.19
C GLU A 130 -13.52 -2.02 -15.70
N LEU A 131 -12.49 -2.68 -15.16
CA LEU A 131 -11.21 -2.09 -14.77
C LEU A 131 -10.32 -1.83 -16.00
N GLU A 132 -9.27 -1.03 -15.82
CA GLU A 132 -8.21 -0.89 -16.82
C GLU A 132 -7.41 -2.20 -16.91
N LYS A 133 -7.43 -2.85 -18.07
CA LYS A 133 -6.88 -4.20 -18.27
C LYS A 133 -5.37 -4.30 -18.01
N THR A 134 -4.64 -3.21 -18.23
CA THR A 134 -3.18 -3.20 -18.07
C THR A 134 -2.72 -3.35 -16.62
N ASN A 135 -3.57 -3.05 -15.67
CA ASN A 135 -3.30 -3.16 -14.23
C ASN A 135 -4.42 -3.85 -13.43
N GLU A 136 -5.33 -4.55 -14.12
CA GLU A 136 -6.49 -5.20 -13.53
C GLU A 136 -6.12 -6.15 -12.38
N ALA A 137 -5.05 -6.93 -12.52
CA ALA A 137 -4.59 -7.85 -11.50
C ALA A 137 -4.21 -7.15 -10.19
N TYR A 138 -3.47 -6.05 -10.28
CA TYR A 138 -3.14 -5.21 -9.13
C TYR A 138 -4.39 -4.52 -8.56
N ALA A 139 -5.26 -4.01 -9.41
CA ALA A 139 -6.50 -3.36 -8.99
C ALA A 139 -7.42 -4.31 -8.21
N LEU A 140 -7.57 -5.56 -8.68
CA LEU A 140 -8.36 -6.59 -7.98
C LEU A 140 -7.79 -6.92 -6.60
N ALA A 141 -6.48 -7.02 -6.46
CA ALA A 141 -5.85 -7.19 -5.15
C ALA A 141 -6.20 -6.01 -4.22
N LYS A 142 -6.04 -4.76 -4.70
CA LYS A 142 -6.37 -3.56 -3.93
C LYS A 142 -7.84 -3.45 -3.55
N ILE A 143 -8.75 -3.84 -4.46
CA ILE A 143 -10.19 -3.93 -4.14
C ILE A 143 -10.44 -4.95 -3.03
N SER A 144 -9.77 -6.09 -3.08
CA SER A 144 -9.93 -7.14 -2.06
C SER A 144 -9.51 -6.66 -0.68
N GLY A 145 -8.36 -5.99 -0.56
CA GLY A 145 -7.89 -5.42 0.71
C GLY A 145 -8.84 -4.35 1.25
N LEU A 146 -9.30 -3.44 0.38
CA LEU A 146 -10.29 -2.42 0.74
C LEU A 146 -11.60 -3.05 1.25
N LYS A 147 -12.14 -4.01 0.50
CA LYS A 147 -13.40 -4.67 0.88
C LYS A 147 -13.24 -5.50 2.14
N TYR A 148 -12.08 -6.09 2.37
CA TYR A 148 -11.82 -6.81 3.60
C TYR A 148 -11.82 -5.88 4.82
N CYS A 149 -11.20 -4.70 4.73
CA CYS A 149 -11.32 -3.67 5.77
C CYS A 149 -12.78 -3.26 6.03
N GLU A 150 -13.56 -3.00 4.96
CA GLU A 150 -14.98 -2.67 5.07
C GLU A 150 -15.78 -3.78 5.78
N PHE A 151 -15.56 -5.04 5.41
CA PHE A 151 -16.29 -6.17 5.99
C PHE A 151 -15.91 -6.41 7.45
N LEU A 152 -14.65 -6.24 7.83
CA LEU A 152 -14.23 -6.29 9.23
C LEU A 152 -14.90 -5.18 10.06
N ASN A 153 -14.98 -3.96 9.52
CA ASN A 153 -15.69 -2.86 10.18
C ASN A 153 -17.17 -3.18 10.40
N ARG A 154 -17.84 -3.72 9.37
CA ARG A 154 -19.27 -4.05 9.45
C ARG A 154 -19.56 -5.24 10.35
N GLN A 155 -18.70 -6.24 10.34
CA GLN A 155 -18.93 -7.50 11.07
C GLN A 155 -18.45 -7.45 12.52
N TYR A 156 -17.31 -6.78 12.77
CA TYR A 156 -16.63 -6.81 14.07
C TYR A 156 -16.46 -5.43 14.70
N GLY A 157 -16.88 -4.36 14.05
CA GLY A 157 -16.80 -3.01 14.59
C GLY A 157 -15.38 -2.45 14.65
N THR A 158 -14.47 -2.90 13.78
CA THR A 158 -13.12 -2.32 13.69
C THR A 158 -13.16 -0.90 13.13
N ASP A 159 -12.07 -0.13 13.30
CA ASP A 159 -11.88 1.20 12.70
C ASP A 159 -10.75 1.15 11.66
N TYR A 160 -10.98 0.39 10.58
CA TYR A 160 -10.03 0.24 9.48
C TYR A 160 -10.46 1.13 8.32
N ILE A 161 -9.56 2.00 7.88
CA ILE A 161 -9.82 2.96 6.81
C ILE A 161 -8.94 2.69 5.61
N SER A 162 -9.45 3.04 4.43
CA SER A 162 -8.71 2.92 3.18
C SER A 162 -8.55 4.28 2.53
N ALA A 163 -7.36 4.59 2.03
CA ALA A 163 -7.09 5.80 1.26
C ALA A 163 -6.71 5.42 -0.18
N MET A 164 -7.24 6.17 -1.15
CA MET A 164 -7.02 5.94 -2.58
C MET A 164 -6.07 7.01 -3.15
N PRO A 165 -4.75 6.88 -2.95
CA PRO A 165 -3.82 7.81 -3.55
C PRO A 165 -3.87 7.71 -5.08
N THR A 166 -3.70 8.84 -5.73
CA THR A 166 -3.41 8.90 -7.16
C THR A 166 -1.90 8.64 -7.40
N ASN A 167 -1.36 8.99 -8.55
CA ASN A 167 0.07 8.87 -8.80
C ASN A 167 0.85 9.82 -7.90
N LEU A 168 1.54 9.25 -6.93
CA LEU A 168 2.40 9.97 -6.00
C LEU A 168 3.82 10.05 -6.56
N TYR A 169 4.59 11.02 -6.10
CA TYR A 169 6.01 11.18 -6.37
C TYR A 169 6.71 11.80 -5.15
N GLY A 170 8.01 11.57 -5.01
CA GLY A 170 8.74 12.15 -3.90
C GLY A 170 10.05 11.42 -3.58
N PRO A 171 10.71 11.77 -2.47
CA PRO A 171 11.92 11.09 -2.01
C PRO A 171 11.70 9.59 -1.84
N ASN A 172 12.70 8.79 -2.21
CA ASN A 172 12.67 7.33 -2.20
C ASN A 172 11.72 6.70 -3.25
N ASP A 173 11.35 7.44 -4.29
CA ASP A 173 10.63 6.88 -5.42
C ASP A 173 11.53 5.95 -6.25
N ASN A 174 10.91 5.14 -7.10
CA ASN A 174 11.63 4.26 -8.03
C ASN A 174 11.91 5.00 -9.34
N TYR A 175 13.19 5.27 -9.63
CA TYR A 175 13.64 5.94 -10.85
C TYR A 175 14.14 4.97 -11.93
N HIS A 176 13.74 3.72 -11.90
CA HIS A 176 14.15 2.73 -12.91
C HIS A 176 13.58 3.10 -14.29
N PRO A 177 14.38 3.07 -15.38
CA PRO A 177 13.96 3.55 -16.71
C PRO A 177 12.67 2.91 -17.26
N THR A 178 12.43 1.62 -16.97
CA THR A 178 11.29 0.87 -17.53
C THR A 178 10.25 0.43 -16.50
N HIS A 179 10.58 0.45 -15.20
CA HIS A 179 9.68 -0.05 -14.14
C HIS A 179 9.17 1.03 -13.19
N SER A 180 9.51 2.29 -13.44
CA SER A 180 9.01 3.44 -12.66
C SER A 180 7.70 4.00 -13.20
N HIS A 181 7.04 4.83 -12.38
CA HIS A 181 5.91 5.63 -12.84
C HIS A 181 6.36 6.76 -13.77
N VAL A 182 5.39 7.41 -14.45
CA VAL A 182 5.64 8.39 -15.51
C VAL A 182 6.56 9.53 -15.05
N LEU A 183 6.31 10.16 -13.91
CA LEU A 183 7.09 11.31 -13.46
C LEU A 183 8.57 10.98 -13.20
N PRO A 184 8.91 9.94 -12.41
CA PRO A 184 10.30 9.53 -12.22
C PRO A 184 10.97 9.05 -13.52
N ALA A 185 10.25 8.35 -14.41
CA ALA A 185 10.78 7.91 -15.71
C ALA A 185 11.17 9.10 -16.58
N VAL A 186 10.28 10.10 -16.72
CA VAL A 186 10.54 11.32 -17.49
C VAL A 186 11.68 12.12 -16.86
N SER A 187 11.69 12.26 -15.54
CA SER A 187 12.78 12.95 -14.84
C SER A 187 14.14 12.29 -15.09
N TYR A 188 14.22 10.96 -14.99
CA TYR A 188 15.44 10.21 -15.29
C TYR A 188 15.89 10.44 -16.73
N THR A 189 14.99 10.29 -17.70
CA THR A 189 15.29 10.43 -19.13
C THR A 189 15.80 11.83 -19.46
N HIS A 190 15.19 12.89 -18.93
CA HIS A 190 15.57 14.27 -19.23
C HIS A 190 16.83 14.74 -18.49
N LEU A 191 17.06 14.25 -17.27
CA LEU A 191 18.24 14.64 -16.47
C LEU A 191 19.50 13.86 -16.85
N THR A 192 19.36 12.69 -17.47
CA THR A 192 20.49 11.80 -17.86
C THR A 192 20.78 11.77 -19.34
N LEU A 193 20.08 12.57 -20.16
CA LEU A 193 20.42 12.72 -21.57
C LEU A 193 21.87 13.25 -21.69
N PRO A 194 22.73 12.63 -22.53
CA PRO A 194 24.05 13.16 -22.80
C PRO A 194 23.89 14.56 -23.40
N THR A 195 24.43 15.55 -22.73
CA THR A 195 24.60 16.89 -23.31
C THR A 195 25.62 16.74 -24.45
N ASN A 196 25.13 16.63 -25.69
CA ASN A 196 26.00 16.75 -26.85
C ASN A 196 26.55 18.18 -26.86
N SER A 197 27.71 18.35 -26.28
CA SER A 197 28.57 19.49 -26.50
C SER A 197 29.43 19.27 -27.74
#